data_601825a07e6f1de200e98ca8205cec24
#
_entry.id   601825a07e6f1de200e98ca8205cec24
#
_cell.length_a   1.000
_cell.length_b   1.000
_cell.length_c   1.000
_cell.angle_alpha   90.00
_cell.angle_beta   90.00
_cell.angle_gamma   90.00
#
_symmetry.space_group_name_H-M   'P 1'
#
loop_
_entity.id
_entity.type
_entity.pdbx_description
1 polymer ?
#
loop_
_entity_poly.entity_id
_entity_poly.type
_entity_poly.pdbx_seq_one_letter_code
_entity_poly.pdbx_strand_id
1 'polypeptide(L)'
;IPLSPWLFIIGFIMTLYTMFAWWSECVYDSEAGDHTPVVVIGLRYGVIMFIMSEVMFFVAWFWSFFKNAMYPMGPLSPAVDGIWPPAGIETFDPWHLPLINTLILLCSGCFATWAHHALAHDNDRKGLIWGLVGAIALGAIFTVFQVYEYGHAAFSFRDNVYGANFFMATGF
;
A
#
# COMPACT_ATOMS: atom_id res chain seq x y z
N ILE A 1 12.74 -24.83 10.81
CA ILE A 1 11.45 -25.28 11.36
C ILE A 1 10.42 -24.81 10.32
N PRO A 2 9.67 -25.72 9.67
CA PRO A 2 8.59 -25.30 8.80
C PRO A 2 7.52 -24.62 9.68
N LEU A 3 7.39 -23.31 9.55
CA LEU A 3 6.31 -22.57 10.17
C LEU A 3 4.99 -23.13 9.61
N SER A 4 4.18 -23.70 10.48
CA SER A 4 2.89 -24.25 10.09
C SER A 4 2.04 -23.12 9.45
N PRO A 5 1.48 -23.30 8.24
CA PRO A 5 0.65 -22.30 7.61
C PRO A 5 -0.56 -21.90 8.48
N TRP A 6 -0.99 -22.80 9.36
CA TRP A 6 -2.07 -22.54 10.31
C TRP A 6 -1.73 -21.44 11.32
N LEU A 7 -0.48 -21.36 11.78
CA LEU A 7 -0.06 -20.31 12.70
C LEU A 7 -0.12 -18.92 12.04
N PHE A 8 0.27 -18.85 10.76
CA PHE A 8 0.15 -17.62 9.97
C PHE A 8 -1.31 -17.21 9.80
N ILE A 9 -2.18 -18.15 9.40
CA ILE A 9 -3.61 -17.88 9.20
C ILE A 9 -4.27 -17.40 10.49
N ILE A 10 -4.01 -18.08 11.62
CA ILE A 10 -4.56 -17.69 12.92
C ILE A 10 -4.07 -16.29 13.31
N GLY A 11 -2.77 -16.02 13.19
CA GLY A 11 -2.21 -14.70 13.49
C GLY A 11 -2.82 -13.60 12.62
N PHE A 12 -3.00 -13.86 11.33
CA PHE A 12 -3.63 -12.93 10.40
C PHE A 12 -5.09 -12.62 10.77
N ILE A 13 -5.88 -13.65 11.06
CA ILE A 13 -7.29 -13.49 11.49
C ILE A 13 -7.36 -12.72 12.82
N MET A 14 -6.49 -13.03 13.77
CA MET A 14 -6.45 -12.31 15.06
C MET A 14 -6.09 -10.83 14.87
N THR A 15 -5.16 -10.52 13.97
CA THR A 15 -4.80 -9.13 13.65
C THR A 15 -5.99 -8.38 13.05
N LEU A 16 -6.68 -8.96 12.08
CA LEU A 16 -7.88 -8.35 11.47
C LEU A 16 -8.99 -8.14 12.51
N TYR A 17 -9.21 -9.12 13.39
CA TYR A 17 -10.19 -8.99 14.47
C TYR A 17 -9.82 -7.85 15.45
N THR A 18 -8.56 -7.76 15.84
CA THR A 18 -8.08 -6.70 16.73
C THR A 18 -8.25 -5.32 16.09
N MET A 19 -7.93 -5.17 14.81
CA MET A 19 -8.15 -3.93 14.07
C MET A 19 -9.63 -3.54 14.04
N PHE A 20 -10.49 -4.49 13.72
CA PHE A 20 -11.94 -4.25 13.70
C PHE A 20 -12.47 -3.85 15.08
N ALA A 21 -12.09 -4.57 16.12
CA ALA A 21 -12.50 -4.28 17.50
C ALA A 21 -12.03 -2.89 17.94
N TRP A 22 -10.77 -2.55 17.66
CA TRP A 22 -10.22 -1.24 18.01
C TRP A 22 -10.96 -0.09 17.32
N TRP A 23 -11.20 -0.20 16.03
CA TRP A 23 -11.93 0.85 15.31
C TRP A 23 -13.39 0.95 15.75
N SER A 24 -14.01 -0.18 16.11
CA SER A 24 -15.36 -0.18 16.68
C SER A 24 -15.43 0.56 18.01
N GLU A 25 -14.43 0.37 18.88
CA GLU A 25 -14.32 1.13 20.13
C GLU A 25 -14.13 2.63 19.87
N CYS A 26 -13.27 3.01 18.92
CA CYS A 26 -13.10 4.42 18.55
C CYS A 26 -14.40 5.07 18.08
N VAL A 27 -15.25 4.34 17.36
CA VAL A 27 -16.57 4.83 16.95
C VAL A 27 -17.49 4.96 18.16
N TYR A 28 -17.52 3.96 19.04
CA TYR A 28 -18.32 3.98 20.25
C TYR A 28 -17.96 5.14 21.17
N ASP A 29 -16.67 5.37 21.43
CA ASP A 29 -16.18 6.50 22.23
C ASP A 29 -16.57 7.85 21.61
N SER A 30 -16.56 7.93 20.27
CA SER A 30 -17.01 9.14 19.58
C SER A 30 -18.51 9.40 19.75
N GLU A 31 -19.34 8.35 19.67
CA GLU A 31 -20.80 8.46 19.87
C GLU A 31 -21.16 8.71 21.33
N ALA A 32 -20.38 8.17 22.28
CA ALA A 32 -20.53 8.45 23.70
C ALA A 32 -20.17 9.90 24.10
N GLY A 33 -19.46 10.62 23.22
CA GLY A 33 -19.03 11.99 23.48
C GLY A 33 -17.71 12.12 24.23
N ASP A 34 -16.95 11.01 24.36
CA ASP A 34 -15.67 10.97 25.07
C ASP A 34 -14.51 11.55 24.27
N HIS A 35 -14.75 11.94 23.01
CA HIS A 35 -13.76 12.61 22.17
C HIS A 35 -13.63 14.09 22.54
N THR A 36 -12.83 14.36 23.56
CA THR A 36 -12.44 15.73 23.92
C THR A 36 -11.66 16.42 22.79
N PRO A 37 -11.58 17.77 22.74
CA PRO A 37 -10.77 18.48 21.75
C PRO A 37 -9.31 18.00 21.68
N VAL A 38 -8.74 17.60 22.80
CA VAL A 38 -7.36 17.05 22.88
C VAL A 38 -7.27 15.71 22.15
N VAL A 39 -8.26 14.83 22.34
CA VAL A 39 -8.31 13.52 21.64
C VAL A 39 -8.45 13.73 20.14
N VAL A 40 -9.30 14.65 19.69
CA VAL A 40 -9.47 14.96 18.26
C VAL A 40 -8.17 15.47 17.64
N ILE A 41 -7.41 16.33 18.34
CA ILE A 41 -6.08 16.78 17.89
C ILE A 41 -5.12 15.59 17.85
N GLY A 42 -5.13 14.74 18.87
CA GLY A 42 -4.30 13.54 18.94
C GLY A 42 -4.53 12.58 17.76
N LEU A 43 -5.79 12.33 17.40
CA LEU A 43 -6.16 11.50 16.25
C LEU A 43 -5.66 12.10 14.92
N ARG A 44 -5.76 13.44 14.75
CA ARG A 44 -5.22 14.11 13.55
C ARG A 44 -3.70 13.96 13.44
N TYR A 45 -2.96 14.16 14.52
CA TYR A 45 -1.52 13.92 14.55
C TYR A 45 -1.17 12.45 14.30
N GLY A 46 -1.97 11.52 14.82
CA GLY A 46 -1.82 10.09 14.56
C GLY A 46 -1.92 9.76 13.07
N VAL A 47 -2.90 10.32 12.36
CA VAL A 47 -3.04 10.14 10.91
C VAL A 47 -1.87 10.77 10.15
N ILE A 48 -1.40 11.95 10.54
CA ILE A 48 -0.23 12.60 9.92
C ILE A 48 1.01 11.73 10.11
N MET A 49 1.25 11.19 11.30
CA MET A 49 2.39 10.29 11.57
C MET A 49 2.28 8.99 10.78
N PHE A 50 1.07 8.44 10.63
CA PHE A 50 0.82 7.27 9.79
C PHE A 50 1.21 7.55 8.33
N ILE A 51 0.73 8.65 7.75
CA ILE A 51 1.09 9.05 6.39
C ILE A 51 2.61 9.25 6.25
N MET A 52 3.25 9.88 7.24
CA MET A 52 4.71 10.05 7.23
C MET A 52 5.46 8.72 7.27
N SER A 53 4.95 7.71 7.99
CA SER A 53 5.54 6.38 7.99
C SER A 53 5.46 5.70 6.61
N GLU A 54 4.33 5.85 5.91
CA GLU A 54 4.17 5.35 4.55
C GLU A 54 5.10 6.06 3.55
N VAL A 55 5.27 7.38 3.68
CA VAL A 55 6.25 8.13 2.88
C VAL A 55 7.67 7.61 3.12
N MET A 56 8.06 7.38 4.38
CA MET A 56 9.39 6.86 4.70
C MET A 56 9.60 5.43 4.21
N PHE A 57 8.56 4.61 4.18
CA PHE A 57 8.60 3.28 3.56
C PHE A 57 8.98 3.38 2.07
N PHE A 58 8.31 4.24 1.30
CA PHE A 58 8.65 4.46 -0.10
C PHE A 58 10.04 5.07 -0.29
N VAL A 59 10.44 6.02 0.56
CA VAL A 59 11.80 6.59 0.54
C VAL A 59 12.85 5.49 0.66
N ALA A 60 12.66 4.52 1.56
CA ALA A 60 13.60 3.42 1.75
C ALA A 60 13.75 2.55 0.50
N TRP A 61 12.63 2.19 -0.15
CA TRP A 61 12.65 1.34 -1.35
C TRP A 61 13.15 2.08 -2.58
N PHE A 62 12.78 3.33 -2.78
CA PHE A 62 13.34 4.16 -3.85
C PHE A 62 14.83 4.43 -3.64
N TRP A 63 15.27 4.65 -2.40
CA TRP A 63 16.70 4.74 -2.09
C TRP A 63 17.44 3.47 -2.49
N SER A 64 16.93 2.31 -2.11
CA SER A 64 17.51 1.02 -2.47
C SER A 64 17.57 0.86 -4.00
N PHE A 65 16.49 1.19 -4.71
CA PHE A 65 16.42 1.12 -6.15
C PHE A 65 17.47 2.03 -6.81
N PHE A 66 17.48 3.33 -6.49
CA PHE A 66 18.39 4.28 -7.10
C PHE A 66 19.84 4.01 -6.73
N LYS A 67 20.13 3.55 -5.51
CA LYS A 67 21.49 3.15 -5.13
C LYS A 67 22.00 2.04 -6.04
N ASN A 68 21.20 1.00 -6.29
CA ASN A 68 21.61 -0.11 -7.13
C ASN A 68 21.65 0.26 -8.62
N ALA A 69 20.77 1.16 -9.06
CA ALA A 69 20.75 1.65 -10.44
C ALA A 69 21.96 2.54 -10.77
N MET A 70 22.35 3.44 -9.86
CA MET A 70 23.47 4.35 -10.09
C MET A 70 24.84 3.74 -9.76
N TYR A 71 24.89 2.79 -8.83
CA TYR A 71 26.11 2.14 -8.39
C TYR A 71 25.98 0.60 -8.43
N PRO A 72 25.87 0.00 -9.62
CA PRO A 72 25.58 -1.44 -9.76
C PRO A 72 26.74 -2.33 -9.29
N MET A 73 27.98 -1.81 -9.19
CA MET A 73 29.16 -2.54 -8.72
C MET A 73 29.46 -2.36 -7.22
N GLY A 74 28.49 -1.96 -6.40
CA GLY A 74 28.73 -1.74 -4.98
C GLY A 74 28.95 -3.03 -4.19
N PRO A 75 29.69 -3.00 -3.06
CA PRO A 75 29.95 -4.17 -2.22
C PRO A 75 28.70 -4.79 -1.61
N LEU A 76 27.56 -4.10 -1.68
CA LEU A 76 26.25 -4.57 -1.23
C LEU A 76 25.34 -5.04 -2.38
N SER A 77 25.87 -5.15 -3.60
CA SER A 77 25.13 -5.64 -4.78
C SER A 77 25.95 -6.68 -5.53
N PRO A 78 26.37 -7.80 -4.88
CA PRO A 78 27.25 -8.81 -5.48
C PRO A 78 26.60 -9.56 -6.65
N ALA A 79 25.29 -9.46 -6.84
CA ALA A 79 24.55 -10.17 -7.86
C ALA A 79 24.30 -9.36 -9.15
N VAL A 80 24.84 -8.14 -9.23
CA VAL A 80 24.63 -7.27 -10.39
C VAL A 80 25.99 -7.12 -11.08
N ASP A 81 26.16 -7.76 -12.24
CA ASP A 81 27.41 -7.75 -13.03
C ASP A 81 27.77 -6.37 -13.62
N GLY A 82 27.57 -5.31 -12.85
CA GLY A 82 27.81 -3.93 -13.26
C GLY A 82 26.80 -3.37 -14.26
N ILE A 83 25.70 -4.07 -14.50
CA ILE A 83 24.64 -3.69 -15.43
C ILE A 83 23.31 -3.59 -14.66
N TRP A 84 22.55 -2.51 -14.91
CA TRP A 84 21.23 -2.34 -14.37
C TRP A 84 20.20 -2.08 -15.50
N PRO A 85 19.05 -2.79 -15.57
CA PRO A 85 18.68 -3.97 -14.75
C PRO A 85 19.62 -5.17 -14.94
N PRO A 86 19.70 -6.11 -13.96
CA PRO A 86 20.56 -7.29 -14.06
C PRO A 86 20.29 -8.09 -15.34
N ALA A 87 21.33 -8.69 -15.92
CA ALA A 87 21.22 -9.49 -17.13
C ALA A 87 20.20 -10.63 -16.96
N GLY A 88 19.31 -10.80 -17.95
CA GLY A 88 18.28 -11.84 -17.94
C GLY A 88 16.93 -11.42 -17.33
N ILE A 89 16.76 -10.15 -16.92
CA ILE A 89 15.47 -9.62 -16.47
C ILE A 89 14.78 -8.91 -17.63
N GLU A 90 13.59 -9.38 -17.97
CA GLU A 90 12.66 -8.64 -18.80
C GLU A 90 11.82 -7.73 -17.91
N THR A 91 12.02 -6.41 -18.04
CA THR A 91 11.25 -5.41 -17.30
C THR A 91 9.86 -5.25 -17.89
N PHE A 92 8.86 -4.97 -17.03
CA PHE A 92 7.53 -4.62 -17.52
C PHE A 92 7.56 -3.33 -18.35
N ASP A 93 6.73 -3.29 -19.40
CA ASP A 93 6.49 -2.04 -20.11
C ASP A 93 5.62 -1.12 -19.25
N PRO A 94 6.14 0.05 -18.84
CA PRO A 94 5.41 0.96 -17.96
C PRO A 94 4.16 1.57 -18.59
N TRP A 95 4.05 1.56 -19.93
CA TRP A 95 2.95 2.17 -20.66
C TRP A 95 1.71 1.28 -20.82
N HIS A 96 1.79 0.02 -20.43
CA HIS A 96 0.68 -0.92 -20.49
C HIS A 96 -0.08 -1.02 -19.16
N LEU A 97 -0.13 -2.20 -18.60
CA LEU A 97 -0.89 -2.50 -17.37
C LEU A 97 -0.50 -1.64 -16.16
N PRO A 98 0.80 -1.33 -15.90
CA PRO A 98 1.17 -0.49 -14.78
C PRO A 98 0.60 0.92 -14.84
N LEU A 99 0.52 1.52 -16.04
CA LEU A 99 -0.08 2.84 -16.20
C LEU A 99 -1.58 2.82 -15.88
N ILE A 100 -2.30 1.83 -16.41
CA ILE A 100 -3.74 1.66 -16.14
C ILE A 100 -3.97 1.48 -14.65
N ASN A 101 -3.16 0.67 -14.00
CA ASN A 101 -3.25 0.40 -12.57
C ASN A 101 -3.04 1.67 -11.74
N THR A 102 -2.07 2.49 -12.11
CA THR A 102 -1.83 3.80 -11.50
C THR A 102 -3.04 4.73 -11.67
N LEU A 103 -3.64 4.79 -12.85
CA LEU A 103 -4.83 5.60 -13.10
C LEU A 103 -6.02 5.16 -12.23
N ILE A 104 -6.21 3.85 -12.05
CA ILE A 104 -7.25 3.29 -11.19
C ILE A 104 -7.06 3.78 -9.75
N LEU A 105 -5.84 3.75 -9.22
CA LEU A 105 -5.56 4.25 -7.87
C LEU A 105 -5.79 5.76 -7.73
N LEU A 106 -5.39 6.55 -8.72
CA LEU A 106 -5.66 8.00 -8.72
C LEU A 106 -7.16 8.29 -8.72
N CYS A 107 -7.93 7.57 -9.54
CA CYS A 107 -9.38 7.68 -9.54
C CYS A 107 -10.00 7.26 -8.19
N SER A 108 -9.51 6.17 -7.59
CA SER A 108 -9.94 5.75 -6.26
C SER A 108 -9.70 6.85 -5.21
N GLY A 109 -8.55 7.53 -5.27
CA GLY A 109 -8.25 8.68 -4.43
C GLY A 109 -9.23 9.85 -4.61
N CYS A 110 -9.68 10.12 -5.85
CA CYS A 110 -10.71 11.13 -6.11
C CYS A 110 -12.05 10.76 -5.45
N PHE A 111 -12.45 9.48 -5.52
CA PHE A 111 -13.66 9.01 -4.85
C PHE A 111 -13.55 9.11 -3.33
N ALA A 112 -12.40 8.77 -2.75
CA ALA A 112 -12.16 8.92 -1.31
C ALA A 112 -12.21 10.39 -0.87
N THR A 113 -11.65 11.30 -1.66
CA THR A 113 -11.72 12.75 -1.41
C THR A 113 -13.15 13.25 -1.48
N TRP A 114 -13.92 12.82 -2.47
CA TRP A 114 -15.34 13.16 -2.56
C TRP A 114 -16.11 12.65 -1.34
N ALA A 115 -15.92 11.40 -0.93
CA ALA A 115 -16.54 10.83 0.27
C ALA A 115 -16.24 11.68 1.52
N HIS A 116 -14.97 12.07 1.69
CA HIS A 116 -14.56 12.91 2.81
C HIS A 116 -15.24 14.28 2.79
N HIS A 117 -15.29 14.96 1.64
CA HIS A 117 -15.95 16.26 1.52
C HIS A 117 -17.46 16.18 1.76
N ALA A 118 -18.12 15.15 1.22
CA ALA A 118 -19.55 14.92 1.45
C ALA A 118 -19.89 14.78 2.94
N LEU A 119 -19.00 14.13 3.71
CA LEU A 119 -19.18 14.00 5.16
C LEU A 119 -18.84 15.31 5.90
N ALA A 120 -17.67 15.92 5.59
CA ALA A 120 -17.11 17.00 6.41
C ALA A 120 -17.79 18.35 6.17
N HIS A 121 -18.31 18.60 4.97
CA HIS A 121 -18.87 19.91 4.59
C HIS A 121 -20.37 19.88 4.34
N ASP A 122 -20.85 18.84 3.62
CA ASP A 122 -22.23 18.79 3.16
C ASP A 122 -23.14 17.96 4.07
N ASN A 123 -22.56 17.19 5.01
CA ASN A 123 -23.25 16.21 5.84
C ASN A 123 -24.13 15.26 5.01
N ASP A 124 -23.70 14.99 3.76
CA ASP A 124 -24.39 14.11 2.81
C ASP A 124 -23.93 12.67 3.00
N ARG A 125 -24.76 11.90 3.70
CA ARG A 125 -24.51 10.47 3.93
C ARG A 125 -24.53 9.63 2.64
N LYS A 126 -25.30 10.04 1.63
CA LYS A 126 -25.34 9.30 0.35
C LYS A 126 -24.08 9.51 -0.45
N GLY A 127 -23.59 10.75 -0.53
CA GLY A 127 -22.31 11.07 -1.15
C GLY A 127 -21.14 10.34 -0.50
N LEU A 128 -21.12 10.26 0.85
CA LEU A 128 -20.14 9.48 1.60
C LEU A 128 -20.16 8.00 1.18
N ILE A 129 -21.34 7.35 1.20
CA ILE A 129 -21.46 5.92 0.91
C ILE A 129 -21.04 5.63 -0.54
N TRP A 130 -21.53 6.39 -1.52
CA TRP A 130 -21.19 6.18 -2.92
C TRP A 130 -19.70 6.45 -3.21
N GLY A 131 -19.13 7.47 -2.58
CA GLY A 131 -17.70 7.75 -2.68
C GLY A 131 -16.85 6.60 -2.12
N LEU A 132 -17.19 6.05 -0.94
CA LEU A 132 -16.49 4.92 -0.35
C LEU A 132 -16.67 3.64 -1.19
N VAL A 133 -17.87 3.36 -1.67
CA VAL A 133 -18.12 2.20 -2.55
C VAL A 133 -17.29 2.30 -3.83
N GLY A 134 -17.24 3.49 -4.44
CA GLY A 134 -16.41 3.73 -5.63
C GLY A 134 -14.91 3.52 -5.34
N ALA A 135 -14.42 4.06 -4.23
CA ALA A 135 -13.02 3.89 -3.83
C ALA A 135 -12.66 2.41 -3.59
N ILE A 136 -13.51 1.67 -2.87
CA ILE A 136 -13.29 0.25 -2.59
C ILE A 136 -13.37 -0.59 -3.87
N ALA A 137 -14.34 -0.33 -4.74
CA ALA A 137 -14.48 -1.06 -6.00
C ALA A 137 -13.23 -0.88 -6.90
N LEU A 138 -12.74 0.36 -7.03
CA LEU A 138 -11.51 0.62 -7.79
C LEU A 138 -10.27 0.00 -7.12
N GLY A 139 -10.18 0.01 -5.79
CA GLY A 139 -9.12 -0.66 -5.05
C GLY A 139 -9.13 -2.18 -5.26
N ALA A 140 -10.31 -2.80 -5.31
CA ALA A 140 -10.45 -4.22 -5.62
C ALA A 140 -10.00 -4.53 -7.06
N ILE A 141 -10.39 -3.72 -8.04
CA ILE A 141 -9.95 -3.86 -9.45
C ILE A 141 -8.43 -3.71 -9.55
N PHE A 142 -7.84 -2.71 -8.87
CA PHE A 142 -6.39 -2.55 -8.77
C PHE A 142 -5.72 -3.83 -8.27
N THR A 143 -6.23 -4.40 -7.18
CA THR A 143 -5.66 -5.62 -6.59
C THR A 143 -5.71 -6.80 -7.56
N VAL A 144 -6.79 -6.97 -8.32
CA VAL A 144 -6.92 -8.02 -9.33
C VAL A 144 -5.87 -7.84 -10.43
N PHE A 145 -5.69 -6.62 -10.94
CA PHE A 145 -4.68 -6.35 -11.96
C PHE A 145 -3.25 -6.52 -11.43
N GLN A 146 -3.01 -6.16 -10.17
CA GLN A 146 -1.70 -6.35 -9.52
C GLN A 146 -1.35 -7.83 -9.37
N VAL A 147 -2.30 -8.67 -8.97
CA VAL A 147 -2.11 -10.13 -8.87
C VAL A 147 -1.88 -10.72 -10.26
N TYR A 148 -2.62 -10.27 -11.27
CA TYR A 148 -2.43 -10.70 -12.66
C TYR A 148 -1.03 -10.34 -13.16
N GLU A 149 -0.57 -9.11 -12.94
CA GLU A 149 0.77 -8.64 -13.32
C GLU A 149 1.86 -9.48 -12.64
N TYR A 150 1.73 -9.75 -11.35
CA TYR A 150 2.70 -10.58 -10.62
C TYR A 150 2.74 -12.02 -11.12
N GLY A 151 1.62 -12.57 -11.57
CA GLY A 151 1.56 -13.90 -12.16
C GLY A 151 2.28 -14.01 -13.51
N HIS A 152 2.48 -12.88 -14.21
CA HIS A 152 3.15 -12.81 -15.51
C HIS A 152 4.56 -12.20 -15.42
N ALA A 153 5.06 -11.95 -14.21
CA ALA A 153 6.42 -11.45 -14.00
C ALA A 153 7.45 -12.49 -14.47
N ALA A 154 8.37 -12.06 -15.33
CA ALA A 154 9.46 -12.89 -15.84
C ALA A 154 10.59 -13.08 -14.79
N PHE A 155 10.47 -12.47 -13.61
CA PHE A 155 11.44 -12.53 -12.51
C PHE A 155 10.76 -12.81 -11.19
N SER A 156 11.51 -13.40 -10.25
CA SER A 156 11.03 -13.73 -8.91
C SER A 156 11.58 -12.77 -7.86
N PHE A 157 10.87 -12.70 -6.72
CA PHE A 157 11.32 -11.96 -5.53
C PHE A 157 12.73 -12.37 -5.05
N ARG A 158 13.11 -13.64 -5.26
CA ARG A 158 14.36 -14.23 -4.76
C ARG A 158 15.53 -14.14 -5.73
N ASP A 159 15.29 -13.78 -6.99
CA ASP A 159 16.31 -13.88 -8.03
C ASP A 159 17.42 -12.84 -7.85
N ASN A 160 17.03 -11.60 -7.49
CA ASN A 160 17.97 -10.49 -7.35
C ASN A 160 17.37 -9.28 -6.63
N VAL A 161 18.20 -8.25 -6.43
CA VAL A 161 17.82 -6.98 -5.78
C VAL A 161 16.73 -6.24 -6.56
N TYR A 162 16.69 -6.37 -7.90
CA TYR A 162 15.65 -5.75 -8.71
C TYR A 162 14.27 -6.33 -8.38
N GLY A 163 14.15 -7.66 -8.38
CA GLY A 163 12.91 -8.34 -8.02
C GLY A 163 12.46 -8.02 -6.58
N ALA A 164 13.41 -8.05 -5.62
CA ALA A 164 13.10 -7.71 -4.23
C ALA A 164 12.58 -6.27 -4.10
N ASN A 165 13.25 -5.29 -4.72
CA ASN A 165 12.81 -3.89 -4.70
C ASN A 165 11.44 -3.69 -5.38
N PHE A 166 11.22 -4.34 -6.51
CA PHE A 166 9.96 -4.26 -7.24
C PHE A 166 8.79 -4.78 -6.40
N PHE A 167 8.88 -6.02 -5.92
CA PHE A 167 7.80 -6.64 -5.16
C PHE A 167 7.56 -5.98 -3.81
N MET A 168 8.60 -5.48 -3.14
CA MET A 168 8.43 -4.77 -1.87
C MET A 168 7.87 -3.36 -2.05
N ALA A 169 8.25 -2.64 -3.09
CA ALA A 169 7.75 -1.29 -3.34
C ALA A 169 6.30 -1.29 -3.86
N THR A 170 5.87 -2.32 -4.59
CA THR A 170 4.56 -2.37 -5.25
C THR A 170 3.58 -3.35 -4.64
N GLY A 171 4.03 -4.29 -3.80
CA GLY A 171 3.21 -5.39 -3.27
C GLY A 171 3.05 -5.44 -1.76
N PHE A 172 3.65 -4.48 -1.03
CA PHE A 172 3.53 -4.41 0.44
C PHE A 172 2.36 -3.53 0.89
#